data_05327fd6cdb5e7b410e314fed0e52ecb
#
_entry.id   05327fd6cdb5e7b410e314fed0e52ecb
#
_cell.length_a   1.000
_cell.length_b   1.000
_cell.length_c   1.000
_cell.angle_alpha   90.00
_cell.angle_beta   90.00
_cell.angle_gamma   90.00
#
_symmetry.space_group_name_H-M   'P 1'
#
loop_
_entity.id
_entity.type
_entity.pdbx_description
1 polymer ?
#
loop_
_entity_poly.entity_id
_entity_poly.type
_entity_poly.pdbx_seq_one_letter_code
_entity_poly.pdbx_strand_id
1 'polypeptide(L)'
;MKRWVEAGGYRQNGINMPTAAEAIGTPRYLLSAWLKKKNRTYASWMNSLRIDAAKRVLREHPEWSNEAVAQHCGFSDRSYFQKKFKEATGQTPTEYTEGI
;
A
#
# COMPACT_ATOMS: atom_id res chain seq x y z
N MET A 1 -10.34 5.59 10.77
CA MET A 1 -9.15 5.37 9.93
C MET A 1 -8.59 3.97 10.09
N LYS A 2 -8.38 3.53 11.32
CA LYS A 2 -7.86 2.20 11.61
C LYS A 2 -8.72 1.09 10.99
N ARG A 3 -10.03 1.20 11.08
CA ARG A 3 -10.96 0.23 10.49
C ARG A 3 -10.80 0.13 8.98
N TRP A 4 -10.64 1.29 8.33
CA TRP A 4 -10.48 1.33 6.88
C TRP A 4 -9.18 0.63 6.45
N VAL A 5 -8.09 0.87 7.18
CA VAL A 5 -6.80 0.22 6.92
C VAL A 5 -6.91 -1.29 7.15
N GLU A 6 -7.48 -1.71 8.27
CA GLU A 6 -7.64 -3.14 8.60
C GLU A 6 -8.53 -3.86 7.59
N ALA A 7 -9.54 -3.17 7.07
CA ALA A 7 -10.43 -3.72 6.04
C ALA A 7 -9.78 -3.76 4.66
N GLY A 8 -8.59 -3.18 4.50
CA GLY A 8 -7.87 -3.20 3.24
C GLY A 8 -8.37 -2.19 2.21
N GLY A 9 -8.92 -1.06 2.67
CA GLY A 9 -9.43 -0.03 1.79
C GLY A 9 -8.37 0.52 0.82
N TYR A 10 -7.11 0.55 1.26
CA TYR A 10 -5.99 1.00 0.42
C TYR A 10 -5.72 0.08 -0.77
N ARG A 11 -6.27 -1.12 -0.79
CA ARG A 11 -6.08 -2.08 -1.89
C ARG A 11 -6.91 -1.75 -3.12
N GLN A 12 -7.86 -0.83 -3.01
CA GLN A 12 -8.63 -0.39 -4.16
C GLN A 12 -7.72 0.36 -5.12
N ASN A 13 -7.52 -0.18 -6.33
CA ASN A 13 -6.69 0.44 -7.36
C ASN A 13 -7.32 1.76 -7.79
N GLY A 14 -6.48 2.81 -7.85
CA GLY A 14 -6.93 4.12 -8.29
C GLY A 14 -7.66 4.95 -7.24
N ILE A 15 -7.76 4.49 -6.00
CA ILE A 15 -8.40 5.29 -4.96
C ILE A 15 -7.61 6.58 -4.72
N ASN A 16 -8.32 7.71 -4.72
CA ASN A 16 -7.69 9.01 -4.49
C ASN A 16 -8.06 9.54 -3.10
N MET A 17 -7.45 10.67 -2.71
CA MET A 17 -7.64 11.21 -1.37
C MET A 17 -9.10 11.56 -1.06
N PRO A 18 -9.86 12.24 -1.94
CA PRO A 18 -11.28 12.51 -1.65
C PRO A 18 -12.09 11.23 -1.43
N THR A 19 -11.89 10.21 -2.26
CA THR A 19 -12.61 8.94 -2.16
C THR A 19 -12.21 8.20 -0.89
N ALA A 20 -10.92 8.21 -0.54
CA ALA A 20 -10.44 7.59 0.69
C ALA A 20 -11.02 8.28 1.92
N ALA A 21 -11.06 9.61 1.92
CA ALA A 21 -11.64 10.38 3.03
C ALA A 21 -13.11 10.06 3.20
N GLU A 22 -13.86 9.95 2.12
CA GLU A 22 -15.26 9.56 2.15
C GLU A 22 -15.44 8.15 2.74
N ALA A 23 -14.62 7.20 2.29
CA ALA A 23 -14.68 5.83 2.78
C ALA A 23 -14.31 5.72 4.26
N ILE A 24 -13.38 6.55 4.72
CA ILE A 24 -12.98 6.61 6.13
C ILE A 24 -14.07 7.27 6.98
N GLY A 25 -14.87 8.16 6.37
CA GLY A 25 -15.90 8.89 7.06
C GLY A 25 -15.41 10.19 7.68
N THR A 26 -14.40 10.83 7.09
CA THR A 26 -13.83 12.07 7.58
C THR A 26 -13.82 13.11 6.45
N PRO A 27 -13.95 14.42 6.77
CA PRO A 27 -13.78 15.44 5.76
C PRO A 27 -12.37 15.43 5.17
N ARG A 28 -12.28 15.71 3.86
CA ARG A 28 -11.01 15.70 3.15
C ARG A 28 -9.95 16.60 3.79
N TYR A 29 -10.35 17.79 4.28
CA TYR A 29 -9.39 18.71 4.87
C TYR A 29 -8.78 18.17 6.17
N LEU A 30 -9.52 17.36 6.92
CA LEU A 30 -9.00 16.72 8.15
C LEU A 30 -8.01 15.62 7.82
N LEU A 31 -8.27 14.83 6.77
CA LEU A 31 -7.32 13.82 6.32
C LEU A 31 -6.04 14.49 5.82
N SER A 32 -6.16 15.55 5.05
CA SER A 32 -5.02 16.33 4.57
C SER A 32 -4.20 16.89 5.73
N ALA A 33 -4.85 17.44 6.74
CA ALA A 33 -4.18 17.98 7.92
C ALA A 33 -3.45 16.89 8.71
N TRP A 34 -4.07 15.72 8.83
CA TRP A 34 -3.47 14.59 9.52
C TRP A 34 -2.20 14.11 8.80
N LEU A 35 -2.25 13.99 7.46
CA LEU A 35 -1.10 13.61 6.67
C LEU A 35 0.04 14.63 6.81
N LYS A 36 -0.29 15.91 6.78
CA LYS A 36 0.68 16.98 6.97
C LYS A 36 1.36 16.90 8.34
N LYS A 37 0.58 16.63 9.39
CA LYS A 37 1.09 16.45 10.73
C LYS A 37 2.06 15.28 10.82
N LYS A 38 1.81 14.21 10.06
CA LYS A 38 2.68 13.04 9.97
C LYS A 38 3.84 13.24 9.00
N ASN A 39 3.92 14.41 8.37
CA ASN A 39 4.93 14.75 7.38
C ASN A 39 4.91 13.78 6.20
N ARG A 40 3.71 13.45 5.71
CA ARG A 40 3.51 12.49 4.63
C ARG A 40 2.59 13.05 3.56
N THR A 41 2.79 12.59 2.31
CA THR A 41 1.84 12.82 1.23
C THR A 41 0.83 11.66 1.22
N TYR A 42 -0.31 11.87 0.55
CA TYR A 42 -1.28 10.81 0.36
C TYR A 42 -0.65 9.61 -0.36
N ALA A 43 0.13 9.88 -1.41
CA ALA A 43 0.78 8.81 -2.18
C ALA A 43 1.77 8.01 -1.34
N SER A 44 2.59 8.68 -0.53
CA SER A 44 3.55 7.98 0.31
C SER A 44 2.85 7.14 1.38
N TRP A 45 1.75 7.64 1.93
CA TRP A 45 0.95 6.90 2.90
C TRP A 45 0.35 5.64 2.29
N MET A 46 -0.28 5.78 1.10
CA MET A 46 -0.87 4.64 0.39
C MET A 46 0.18 3.60 0.05
N ASN A 47 1.32 4.02 -0.47
CA ASN A 47 2.40 3.10 -0.81
C ASN A 47 2.91 2.36 0.42
N SER A 48 3.03 3.05 1.54
CA SER A 48 3.45 2.43 2.80
C SER A 48 2.48 1.32 3.24
N LEU A 49 1.17 1.59 3.18
CA LEU A 49 0.16 0.59 3.53
C LEU A 49 0.21 -0.62 2.59
N ARG A 50 0.35 -0.35 1.29
CA ARG A 50 0.41 -1.40 0.27
C ARG A 50 1.68 -2.24 0.38
N ILE A 51 2.82 -1.63 0.71
CA ILE A 51 4.07 -2.34 0.92
C ILE A 51 3.99 -3.24 2.15
N ASP A 52 3.41 -2.75 3.25
CA ASP A 52 3.23 -3.57 4.45
C ASP A 52 2.35 -4.78 4.16
N ALA A 53 1.29 -4.59 3.38
CA ALA A 53 0.43 -5.69 2.94
C ALA A 53 1.22 -6.68 2.08
N ALA A 54 2.06 -6.18 1.17
CA ALA A 54 2.87 -7.03 0.30
C ALA A 54 3.84 -7.90 1.10
N LYS A 55 4.45 -7.34 2.14
CA LYS A 55 5.34 -8.12 3.01
C LYS A 55 4.61 -9.32 3.63
N ARG A 56 3.37 -9.11 4.09
CA ARG A 56 2.57 -10.19 4.66
C ARG A 56 2.20 -11.23 3.60
N VAL A 57 1.72 -10.78 2.45
CA VAL A 57 1.31 -11.66 1.36
C VAL A 57 2.48 -12.50 0.87
N LEU A 58 3.66 -11.90 0.70
CA LEU A 58 4.85 -12.62 0.26
C LEU A 58 5.26 -13.72 1.25
N ARG A 59 5.06 -13.48 2.55
CA ARG A 59 5.36 -14.49 3.56
C ARG A 59 4.32 -15.60 3.60
N GLU A 60 3.05 -15.24 3.43
CA GLU A 60 1.93 -16.21 3.49
C GLU A 60 1.77 -16.99 2.20
N HIS A 61 2.09 -16.38 1.06
CA HIS A 61 1.88 -16.94 -0.27
C HIS A 61 3.13 -16.80 -1.13
N PRO A 62 4.24 -17.45 -0.77
CA PRO A 62 5.48 -17.32 -1.55
C PRO A 62 5.35 -17.87 -2.96
N GLU A 63 4.31 -18.66 -3.24
CA GLU A 63 4.04 -19.21 -4.56
C GLU A 63 3.37 -18.21 -5.51
N TRP A 64 2.88 -17.07 -5.00
CA TRP A 64 2.21 -16.07 -5.84
C TRP A 64 3.22 -15.32 -6.70
N SER A 65 2.82 -15.00 -7.95
CA SER A 65 3.64 -14.15 -8.81
C SER A 65 3.68 -12.72 -8.26
N ASN A 66 4.70 -11.98 -8.64
CA ASN A 66 4.81 -10.56 -8.27
C ASN A 66 3.61 -9.76 -8.80
N GLU A 67 3.10 -10.11 -9.97
CA GLU A 67 1.93 -9.47 -10.52
C GLU A 67 0.68 -9.71 -9.66
N ALA A 68 0.49 -10.95 -9.20
CA ALA A 68 -0.63 -11.28 -8.32
C ALA A 68 -0.53 -10.54 -7.00
N VAL A 69 0.66 -10.45 -6.42
CA VAL A 69 0.89 -9.71 -5.18
C VAL A 69 0.58 -8.22 -5.39
N ALA A 70 1.08 -7.65 -6.49
CA ALA A 70 0.86 -6.24 -6.79
C ALA A 70 -0.63 -5.92 -6.89
N GLN A 71 -1.38 -6.73 -7.64
CA GLN A 71 -2.81 -6.53 -7.80
C GLN A 71 -3.57 -6.68 -6.49
N HIS A 72 -3.24 -7.68 -5.71
CA HIS A 72 -3.88 -7.92 -4.42
C HIS A 72 -3.68 -6.76 -3.46
N CYS A 73 -2.51 -6.13 -3.50
CA CYS A 73 -2.17 -5.03 -2.60
C CYS A 73 -2.62 -3.66 -3.10
N GLY A 74 -3.17 -3.58 -4.31
CA GLY A 74 -3.72 -2.33 -4.84
C GLY A 74 -2.77 -1.51 -5.71
N PHE A 75 -1.63 -2.08 -6.09
CA PHE A 75 -0.71 -1.40 -7.02
C PHE A 75 -1.26 -1.41 -8.44
N SER A 76 -0.97 -0.35 -9.19
CA SER A 76 -1.46 -0.20 -10.55
C SER A 76 -0.80 -1.19 -11.53
N ASP A 77 0.49 -1.50 -11.32
CA ASP A 77 1.18 -2.48 -12.14
C ASP A 77 2.36 -3.09 -11.39
N ARG A 78 2.90 -4.18 -11.96
CA ARG A 78 4.00 -4.92 -11.36
C ARG A 78 5.29 -4.11 -11.28
N SER A 79 5.62 -3.35 -12.32
CA SER A 79 6.85 -2.58 -12.35
C SER A 79 6.89 -1.51 -11.26
N TYR A 80 5.79 -0.81 -11.08
CA TYR A 80 5.65 0.20 -10.05
C TYR A 80 5.76 -0.44 -8.65
N PHE A 81 5.11 -1.58 -8.46
CA PHE A 81 5.19 -2.33 -7.21
C PHE A 81 6.63 -2.71 -6.88
N GLN A 82 7.34 -3.30 -7.84
CA GLN A 82 8.72 -3.74 -7.64
C GLN A 82 9.63 -2.57 -7.27
N LYS A 83 9.47 -1.44 -7.97
CA LYS A 83 10.24 -0.23 -7.69
C LYS A 83 9.99 0.28 -6.27
N LYS A 84 8.73 0.41 -5.87
CA LYS A 84 8.37 0.93 -4.56
C LYS A 84 8.76 -0.03 -3.44
N PHE A 85 8.65 -1.32 -3.67
CA PHE A 85 9.06 -2.33 -2.70
C PHE A 85 10.57 -2.25 -2.45
N LYS A 86 11.35 -2.14 -3.50
CA LYS A 86 12.81 -2.03 -3.38
C LYS A 86 13.22 -0.72 -2.68
N GLU A 87 12.56 0.38 -2.99
CA GLU A 87 12.81 1.66 -2.32
C GLU A 87 12.53 1.58 -0.82
N ALA A 88 11.48 0.87 -0.43
CA ALA A 88 11.06 0.77 0.96
C ALA A 88 11.85 -0.25 1.77
N THR A 89 12.27 -1.36 1.17
CA THR A 89 12.87 -2.50 1.88
C THR A 89 14.33 -2.72 1.55
N GLY A 90 14.84 -2.13 0.46
CA GLY A 90 16.18 -2.39 -0.03
C GLY A 90 16.31 -3.67 -0.85
N GLN A 91 15.21 -4.41 -1.03
CA GLN A 91 15.19 -5.68 -1.76
C GLN A 91 14.05 -5.71 -2.76
N THR A 92 14.23 -6.45 -3.86
CA THR A 92 13.09 -6.75 -4.74
C THR A 92 12.15 -7.71 -4.02
N PRO A 93 10.88 -7.81 -4.45
CA PRO A 93 9.96 -8.80 -3.86
C PRO A 93 10.50 -10.23 -3.92
N THR A 94 11.15 -10.59 -5.02
CA THR A 94 11.75 -11.92 -5.18
C THR A 94 12.88 -12.15 -4.17
N GLU A 95 13.78 -11.19 -4.02
CA GLU A 95 14.85 -11.27 -3.02
C GLU A 95 14.30 -11.38 -1.61
N TYR A 96 13.26 -10.62 -1.32
CA TYR A 96 12.61 -10.65 -0.02
C TYR A 96 12.02 -12.03 0.28
N THR A 97 11.34 -12.63 -0.70
CA THR A 97 10.77 -13.97 -0.56
C THR A 97 11.84 -15.03 -0.36
N GLU A 98 12.95 -14.94 -1.10
CA GLU A 98 14.07 -15.88 -0.99
C GLU A 98 14.75 -15.81 0.37
N GLY A 99 14.70 -14.67 1.03
CA GLY A 99 15.30 -14.47 2.35
C GLY A 99 14.47 -14.95 3.53
N ILE A 100 13.25 -15.42 3.27
CA ILE A 100 12.35 -15.88 4.33
C ILE A 100 12.69 -17.28 4.83
#